data_b241683af88526ecc366af6df60d6674
#
_entry.id   b241683af88526ecc366af6df60d6674
#
_cell.length_a   1.000
_cell.length_b   1.000
_cell.length_c   1.000
_cell.angle_alpha   90.00
_cell.angle_beta   90.00
_cell.angle_gamma   90.00
#
_symmetry.space_group_name_H-M   'P 1'
#
loop_
_entity.id
_entity.type
_entity.pdbx_description
1 polymer ?
#
loop_
_entity_poly.entity_id
_entity_poly.type
_entity_poly.pdbx_seq_one_letter_code
_entity_poly.pdbx_strand_id
1 'polypeptide(L)'
;MDLMDLTPKTDIVVVAIKHPSTNEPLKNDDGSDMTITVYAPYSKEYKAVVHAIANKRIKAAQGKKSADYTMEELEAATMESLAKTTKEWNITYGGEVPKLTEAKAKEVYDKVFWIKAQVEQGVEDSLGFMKA
;
A
#
# COMPACT_ATOMS: atom_id res chain seq x y z
N MET A 1 0.43 11.68 -31.13
CA MET A 1 0.15 11.49 -29.70
C MET A 1 1.37 11.85 -28.88
N ASP A 2 1.18 12.66 -27.84
CA ASP A 2 2.28 13.11 -26.99
C ASP A 2 2.41 12.15 -25.81
N LEU A 3 3.65 11.79 -25.46
CA LEU A 3 3.93 10.91 -24.33
C LEU A 3 3.41 11.49 -23.01
N MET A 4 3.36 12.81 -22.90
CA MET A 4 2.82 13.46 -21.70
C MET A 4 1.33 13.17 -21.51
N ASP A 5 0.60 12.94 -22.59
CA ASP A 5 -0.83 12.60 -22.52
C ASP A 5 -1.04 11.20 -21.95
N LEU A 6 -0.02 10.35 -22.04
CA LEU A 6 -0.04 8.97 -21.55
C LEU A 6 0.56 8.83 -20.16
N THR A 7 1.12 9.92 -19.61
CA THR A 7 1.76 9.90 -18.30
C THR A 7 0.75 10.27 -17.23
N PRO A 8 0.71 9.53 -16.09
CA PRO A 8 -0.19 9.86 -15.00
C PRO A 8 0.06 11.27 -14.46
N LYS A 9 -1.02 11.98 -14.15
CA LYS A 9 -0.94 13.35 -13.63
C LYS A 9 -0.93 13.41 -12.11
N THR A 10 -1.14 12.27 -11.45
CA THR A 10 -1.13 12.20 -9.99
C THR A 10 -0.16 11.12 -9.52
N ASP A 11 0.37 11.32 -8.32
CA ASP A 11 1.31 10.39 -7.70
C ASP A 11 0.63 9.49 -6.68
N ILE A 12 -0.69 9.47 -6.66
CA ILE A 12 -1.45 8.69 -5.68
C ILE A 12 -2.46 7.77 -6.35
N VAL A 13 -2.80 6.72 -5.61
CA VAL A 13 -3.86 5.77 -6.00
C VAL A 13 -4.86 5.73 -4.87
N VAL A 14 -6.12 6.00 -5.16
CA VAL A 14 -7.21 5.90 -4.18
C VAL A 14 -7.91 4.56 -4.38
N VAL A 15 -7.84 3.71 -3.36
CA VAL A 15 -8.44 2.38 -3.41
C VAL A 15 -9.76 2.39 -2.64
N ALA A 16 -10.86 2.14 -3.34
CA ALA A 16 -12.17 1.99 -2.71
C ALA A 16 -12.25 0.59 -2.10
N ILE A 17 -12.57 0.52 -0.82
CA ILE A 17 -12.64 -0.74 -0.08
C ILE A 17 -13.99 -1.39 -0.31
N LYS A 18 -13.99 -2.68 -0.61
CA LYS A 18 -15.18 -3.46 -0.91
C LYS A 18 -15.32 -4.62 0.05
N HIS A 19 -16.55 -5.04 0.28
CA HIS A 19 -16.85 -6.20 1.10
C HIS A 19 -16.19 -7.45 0.49
N PRO A 20 -15.50 -8.27 1.27
CA PRO A 20 -14.73 -9.39 0.72
C PRO A 20 -15.58 -10.48 0.07
N SER A 21 -16.85 -10.60 0.47
CA SER A 21 -17.73 -11.63 -0.07
C SER A 21 -18.69 -11.11 -1.13
N THR A 22 -19.28 -9.93 -0.93
CA THR A 22 -20.28 -9.36 -1.84
C THR A 22 -19.70 -8.43 -2.89
N ASN A 23 -18.49 -7.97 -2.68
CA ASN A 23 -17.81 -7.01 -3.56
C ASN A 23 -18.53 -5.64 -3.64
N GLU A 24 -19.40 -5.35 -2.67
CA GLU A 24 -20.09 -4.07 -2.59
C GLU A 24 -19.23 -3.04 -1.87
N PRO A 25 -19.28 -1.76 -2.29
CA PRO A 25 -18.52 -0.71 -1.61
C PRO A 25 -18.88 -0.61 -0.13
N LEU A 26 -17.88 -0.48 0.73
CA LEU A 26 -18.11 -0.30 2.15
C LEU A 26 -18.23 1.16 2.50
N LYS A 27 -19.08 1.46 3.48
CA LYS A 27 -19.33 2.82 3.93
C LYS A 27 -18.94 2.97 5.40
N ASN A 28 -18.47 4.15 5.75
CA ASN A 28 -18.24 4.52 7.14
C ASN A 28 -19.59 4.91 7.78
N ASP A 29 -19.59 5.06 9.10
CA ASP A 29 -20.81 5.41 9.83
C ASP A 29 -21.43 6.74 9.37
N ASP A 30 -20.62 7.67 8.87
CA ASP A 30 -21.09 8.96 8.35
C ASP A 30 -21.60 8.89 6.90
N GLY A 31 -21.61 7.70 6.31
CA GLY A 31 -22.05 7.50 4.93
C GLY A 31 -20.98 7.68 3.87
N SER A 32 -19.80 8.13 4.25
CA SER A 32 -18.70 8.28 3.30
C SER A 32 -18.13 6.93 2.90
N ASP A 33 -17.54 6.86 1.70
CA ASP A 33 -16.90 5.64 1.22
C ASP A 33 -15.64 5.34 2.01
N MET A 34 -15.42 4.05 2.31
CA MET A 34 -14.14 3.61 2.88
C MET A 34 -13.10 3.60 1.76
N THR A 35 -12.02 4.36 1.96
CA THR A 35 -10.93 4.44 0.98
C THR A 35 -9.58 4.42 1.68
N ILE A 36 -8.58 3.91 0.96
CA ILE A 36 -7.18 3.98 1.38
C ILE A 36 -6.42 4.60 0.22
N THR A 37 -5.69 5.67 0.50
CA THR A 37 -4.89 6.36 -0.51
C THR A 37 -3.43 5.99 -0.30
N VAL A 38 -2.79 5.51 -1.36
CA VAL A 38 -1.39 5.12 -1.32
C VAL A 38 -0.62 5.87 -2.40
N TYR A 39 0.69 6.00 -2.21
CA TYR A 39 1.54 6.56 -3.25
C TYR A 39 1.66 5.56 -4.38
N ALA A 40 1.61 6.05 -5.62
CA ALA A 40 1.73 5.21 -6.79
C ALA A 40 3.17 4.68 -6.96
N PRO A 41 3.36 3.49 -7.55
CA PRO A 41 4.70 2.90 -7.70
C PRO A 41 5.70 3.76 -8.47
N TYR A 42 5.21 4.61 -9.36
CA TYR A 42 6.06 5.52 -10.13
C TYR A 42 6.35 6.83 -9.39
N SER A 43 5.76 7.02 -8.20
CA SER A 43 5.95 8.26 -7.44
C SER A 43 7.32 8.30 -6.78
N LYS A 44 7.79 9.52 -6.54
CA LYS A 44 9.04 9.77 -5.84
C LYS A 44 8.99 9.20 -4.41
N GLU A 45 7.85 9.39 -3.75
CA GLU A 45 7.63 8.93 -2.38
C GLU A 45 7.69 7.41 -2.27
N TYR A 46 7.04 6.71 -3.19
CA TYR A 46 7.05 5.25 -3.21
C TYR A 46 8.48 4.73 -3.43
N LYS A 47 9.18 5.29 -4.41
CA LYS A 47 10.54 4.89 -4.72
C LYS A 47 11.49 5.11 -3.55
N ALA A 48 11.32 6.23 -2.83
CA ALA A 48 12.13 6.53 -1.65
C ALA A 48 11.94 5.47 -0.56
N VAL A 49 10.70 5.04 -0.33
CA VAL A 49 10.40 3.98 0.66
C VAL A 49 11.06 2.67 0.26
N VAL A 50 10.86 2.25 -0.99
CA VAL A 50 11.40 0.97 -1.48
C VAL A 50 12.92 0.97 -1.44
N HIS A 51 13.55 2.08 -1.85
CA HIS A 51 15.02 2.19 -1.84
C HIS A 51 15.57 2.16 -0.41
N ALA A 52 14.91 2.84 0.53
CA ALA A 52 15.35 2.84 1.93
C ALA A 52 15.29 1.45 2.53
N ILE A 53 14.23 0.69 2.24
CA ILE A 53 14.07 -0.68 2.73
C ILE A 53 15.12 -1.60 2.09
N ALA A 54 15.35 -1.47 0.79
CA ALA A 54 16.36 -2.25 0.08
C ALA A 54 17.76 -1.98 0.62
N ASN A 55 18.10 -0.69 0.86
CA ASN A 55 19.42 -0.32 1.40
C ASN A 55 19.62 -0.88 2.80
N LYS A 56 18.58 -0.87 3.62
CA LYS A 56 18.61 -1.43 4.96
C LYS A 56 18.90 -2.93 4.92
N ARG A 57 18.31 -3.64 3.96
CA ARG A 57 18.53 -5.07 3.77
C ARG A 57 19.96 -5.35 3.30
N ILE A 58 20.47 -4.53 2.39
CA ILE A 58 21.85 -4.66 1.89
C ILE A 58 22.84 -4.49 3.05
N LYS A 59 22.64 -3.49 3.90
CA LYS A 59 23.49 -3.28 5.07
C LYS A 59 23.44 -4.45 6.04
N ALA A 60 22.24 -4.99 6.27
CA ALA A 60 22.09 -6.14 7.17
C ALA A 60 22.77 -7.38 6.63
N ALA A 61 22.84 -7.54 5.31
CA ALA A 61 23.47 -8.69 4.67
C ALA A 61 24.99 -8.61 4.67
N GLN A 62 25.59 -7.43 4.77
CA GLN A 62 27.04 -7.24 4.69
C GLN A 62 27.84 -7.95 5.78
N GLY A 63 27.22 -8.17 6.94
CA GLY A 63 27.87 -8.88 8.04
C GLY A 63 27.59 -10.37 8.08
N LYS A 64 26.91 -10.92 7.08
CA LYS A 64 26.49 -12.31 7.04
C LYS A 64 27.14 -13.05 5.88
N LYS A 65 27.41 -14.34 6.07
CA LYS A 65 27.96 -15.18 5.01
C LYS A 65 26.93 -15.50 3.92
N SER A 66 25.63 -15.37 4.24
CA SER A 66 24.54 -15.60 3.31
C SER A 66 23.62 -14.38 3.31
N ALA A 67 23.19 -13.97 2.12
CA ALA A 67 22.22 -12.91 1.94
C ALA A 67 20.79 -13.43 1.90
N ASP A 68 20.59 -14.70 2.22
CA ASP A 68 19.24 -15.31 2.19
C ASP A 68 18.35 -14.74 3.27
N TYR A 69 17.13 -14.40 2.89
CA TYR A 69 16.10 -13.91 3.79
C TYR A 69 15.07 -15.00 4.03
N THR A 70 14.58 -15.07 5.26
CA THR A 70 13.47 -15.97 5.58
C THR A 70 12.18 -15.40 5.00
N MET A 71 11.16 -16.25 4.87
CA MET A 71 9.83 -15.79 4.43
C MET A 71 9.28 -14.72 5.38
N GLU A 72 9.52 -14.88 6.68
CA GLU A 72 9.08 -13.90 7.68
C GLU A 72 9.75 -12.54 7.45
N GLU A 73 11.02 -12.51 7.10
CA GLU A 73 11.73 -11.27 6.81
C GLU A 73 11.19 -10.60 5.55
N LEU A 74 10.87 -11.39 4.52
CA LEU A 74 10.28 -10.86 3.29
C LEU A 74 8.88 -10.31 3.54
N GLU A 75 8.08 -11.01 4.31
CA GLU A 75 6.73 -10.55 4.67
C GLU A 75 6.78 -9.27 5.48
N ALA A 76 7.72 -9.18 6.44
CA ALA A 76 7.89 -7.98 7.24
C ALA A 76 8.30 -6.79 6.38
N ALA A 77 9.20 -7.00 5.41
CA ALA A 77 9.63 -5.94 4.50
C ALA A 77 8.48 -5.47 3.61
N THR A 78 7.67 -6.40 3.12
CA THR A 78 6.48 -6.08 2.30
C THR A 78 5.47 -5.28 3.12
N MET A 79 5.21 -5.68 4.36
CA MET A 79 4.30 -4.97 5.26
C MET A 79 4.82 -3.58 5.59
N GLU A 80 6.11 -3.43 5.84
CA GLU A 80 6.72 -2.13 6.10
C GLU A 80 6.58 -1.21 4.88
N SER A 81 6.84 -1.73 3.68
CA SER A 81 6.70 -0.99 2.44
C SER A 81 5.26 -0.51 2.25
N LEU A 82 4.29 -1.40 2.46
CA LEU A 82 2.88 -1.06 2.29
C LEU A 82 2.44 0.00 3.30
N ALA A 83 2.83 -0.15 4.56
CA ALA A 83 2.47 0.79 5.61
C ALA A 83 3.06 2.18 5.34
N LYS A 84 4.32 2.25 4.93
CA LYS A 84 5.00 3.52 4.68
C LYS A 84 4.54 4.21 3.39
N THR A 85 3.99 3.46 2.45
CA THR A 85 3.47 4.03 1.20
C THR A 85 1.98 4.39 1.30
N THR A 86 1.33 4.11 2.43
CA THR A 86 -0.03 4.55 2.68
C THR A 86 -0.01 6.01 3.10
N LYS A 87 -0.64 6.86 2.29
CA LYS A 87 -0.61 8.31 2.49
C LYS A 87 -1.71 8.79 3.44
N GLU A 88 -2.93 8.28 3.23
CA GLU A 88 -4.08 8.64 4.06
C GLU A 88 -5.16 7.58 3.90
N TRP A 89 -6.11 7.57 4.81
CA TRP A 89 -7.23 6.67 4.72
C TRP A 89 -8.49 7.25 5.34
N ASN A 90 -9.64 6.70 4.91
CA ASN A 90 -10.93 7.00 5.50
C ASN A 90 -11.64 5.67 5.71
N ILE A 91 -11.30 4.99 6.80
CA ILE A 91 -11.83 3.66 7.12
C ILE A 91 -12.34 3.64 8.55
N THR A 92 -13.31 2.78 8.82
CA THR A 92 -13.77 2.53 10.19
C THR A 92 -13.12 1.24 10.68
N TYR A 93 -12.40 1.33 11.79
CA TYR A 93 -11.73 0.21 12.41
C TYR A 93 -11.82 0.36 13.92
N GLY A 94 -12.42 -0.63 14.58
CA GLY A 94 -12.64 -0.55 16.03
C GLY A 94 -13.63 0.53 16.43
N GLY A 95 -14.59 0.86 15.56
CA GLY A 95 -15.64 1.83 15.86
C GLY A 95 -15.28 3.28 15.58
N GLU A 96 -14.10 3.54 15.03
CA GLU A 96 -13.63 4.90 14.75
C GLU A 96 -12.74 4.91 13.50
N VAL A 97 -12.44 6.11 13.01
CA VAL A 97 -11.41 6.27 11.96
C VAL A 97 -10.07 6.45 12.66
N PRO A 98 -9.21 5.44 12.65
CA PRO A 98 -7.97 5.50 13.40
C PRO A 98 -6.99 6.51 12.78
N LYS A 99 -6.17 7.11 13.64
CA LYS A 99 -5.09 7.97 13.15
C LYS A 99 -4.09 7.10 12.38
N LEU A 100 -3.75 7.52 11.18
CA LEU A 100 -2.79 6.80 10.35
C LEU A 100 -1.37 6.96 10.89
N THR A 101 -0.78 5.86 11.30
CA THR A 101 0.64 5.76 11.66
C THR A 101 1.16 4.48 11.02
N GLU A 102 2.48 4.33 10.93
CA GLU A 102 3.06 3.10 10.39
C GLU A 102 2.61 1.89 11.21
N ALA A 103 2.64 2.00 12.54
CA ALA A 103 2.23 0.91 13.42
C ALA A 103 0.75 0.55 13.22
N LYS A 104 -0.11 1.55 13.14
CA LYS A 104 -1.55 1.33 12.95
C LYS A 104 -1.84 0.74 11.57
N ALA A 105 -1.14 1.20 10.54
CA ALA A 105 -1.29 0.65 9.20
C ALA A 105 -0.91 -0.83 9.17
N LYS A 106 0.21 -1.19 9.80
CA LYS A 106 0.61 -2.59 9.90
C LYS A 106 -0.42 -3.43 10.63
N GLU A 107 -0.98 -2.90 11.72
CA GLU A 107 -2.02 -3.60 12.46
C GLU A 107 -3.25 -3.85 11.60
N VAL A 108 -3.74 -2.82 10.91
CA VAL A 108 -4.93 -2.94 10.08
C VAL A 108 -4.70 -3.93 8.93
N TYR A 109 -3.58 -3.82 8.24
CA TYR A 109 -3.28 -4.72 7.12
C TYR A 109 -3.08 -6.17 7.57
N ASP A 110 -2.57 -6.36 8.78
CA ASP A 110 -2.38 -7.70 9.32
C ASP A 110 -3.70 -8.33 9.76
N LYS A 111 -4.51 -7.57 10.49
CA LYS A 111 -5.79 -8.07 11.02
C LYS A 111 -6.87 -8.18 9.96
N VAL A 112 -6.90 -7.23 9.03
CA VAL A 112 -7.90 -7.21 7.96
C VAL A 112 -7.18 -7.54 6.66
N PHE A 113 -6.70 -8.76 6.55
CA PHE A 113 -5.82 -9.18 5.46
C PHE A 113 -6.40 -8.96 4.05
N TRP A 114 -7.72 -9.02 3.92
CA TRP A 114 -8.36 -8.81 2.62
C TRP A 114 -8.30 -7.35 2.17
N ILE A 115 -8.15 -6.38 3.09
CA ILE A 115 -7.90 -4.99 2.73
C ILE A 115 -6.51 -4.86 2.10
N LYS A 116 -5.52 -5.53 2.67
CA LYS A 116 -4.17 -5.56 2.12
C LYS A 116 -4.19 -6.03 0.67
N ALA A 117 -4.91 -7.12 0.40
CA ALA A 117 -5.04 -7.65 -0.96
C ALA A 117 -5.68 -6.64 -1.91
N GLN A 118 -6.72 -5.93 -1.47
CA GLN A 118 -7.38 -4.93 -2.30
C GLN A 118 -6.47 -3.73 -2.60
N VAL A 119 -5.69 -3.29 -1.61
CA VAL A 119 -4.75 -2.19 -1.81
C VAL A 119 -3.66 -2.59 -2.80
N GLU A 120 -3.11 -3.78 -2.66
CA GLU A 120 -2.09 -4.29 -3.58
C GLU A 120 -2.66 -4.41 -5.01
N GLN A 121 -3.88 -4.88 -5.14
CA GLN A 121 -4.55 -4.97 -6.44
C GLN A 121 -4.78 -3.60 -7.04
N GLY A 122 -5.19 -2.63 -6.23
CA GLY A 122 -5.40 -1.25 -6.68
C GLY A 122 -4.11 -0.60 -7.19
N VAL A 123 -3.00 -0.86 -6.50
CA VAL A 123 -1.69 -0.37 -6.92
C VAL A 123 -1.30 -0.98 -8.26
N GLU A 124 -1.51 -2.29 -8.42
CA GLU A 124 -1.23 -2.97 -9.67
C GLU A 124 -2.11 -2.46 -10.81
N ASP A 125 -3.40 -2.26 -10.53
CA ASP A 125 -4.35 -1.73 -11.50
C ASP A 125 -3.99 -0.30 -11.95
N SER A 126 -3.34 0.47 -11.07
CA SER A 126 -2.94 1.83 -11.43
C SER A 126 -1.96 1.86 -12.61
N LEU A 127 -1.23 0.77 -12.81
CA LEU A 127 -0.33 0.64 -13.95
C LEU A 127 -1.06 0.08 -15.16
N GLY A 128 -2.24 -0.46 -14.98
CA GLY A 128 -3.02 -1.12 -16.02
C GLY A 128 -3.51 -0.17 -17.10
N PHE A 129 -3.72 1.12 -16.79
CA PHE A 129 -4.17 2.09 -17.78
C PHE A 129 -3.17 2.24 -18.93
N MET A 130 -1.91 1.91 -18.69
CA MET A 130 -0.86 2.00 -19.70
C MET A 130 -0.91 0.85 -20.70
N LYS A 131 -1.75 -0.15 -20.44
CA LYS A 131 -1.90 -1.33 -21.30
C LYS A 131 -3.01 -1.19 -22.32
N ALA A 132 -3.81 -0.16 -22.19
CA ALA A 132 -4.97 0.05 -23.06
C ALA A 132 -4.60 0.45 -24.47
#